data_f1531056db5c8b28fe46aeed4289ac4d
#
_entry.id   f1531056db5c8b28fe46aeed4289ac4d
#
_cell.length_a   1.000
_cell.length_b   1.000
_cell.length_c   1.000
_cell.angle_alpha   90.00
_cell.angle_beta   90.00
_cell.angle_gamma   90.00
#
_symmetry.space_group_name_H-M   'P 1'
#
loop_
_entity.id
_entity.type
_entity.pdbx_description
1 polymer ?
#
loop_
_entity_poly.entity_id
_entity_poly.type
_entity_poly.pdbx_seq_one_letter_code
_entity_poly.pdbx_strand_id
1 'polypeptide(L)'
;MTEEVHLHGVLIKMNDSGVFITGDAGVGKSSLALELLYQGHTLIADDNVTFYKQKNKIIGHCPSVLEELLHTRELGLISVSTLFGEQAWQQKHALDLIVEITEKSSDAIQLILDKKTRSILGRPIPLLTLSLYNPAS
;
A
#
# COMPACT_ATOMS: atom_id res chain seq x y z
N MET A 1 -14.32 22.55 -4.32
CA MET A 1 -13.98 21.54 -3.33
C MET A 1 -13.44 20.30 -3.99
N THR A 2 -12.37 19.76 -3.46
CA THR A 2 -11.77 18.55 -3.99
C THR A 2 -12.40 17.34 -3.31
N GLU A 3 -12.91 16.41 -4.11
CA GLU A 3 -13.41 15.15 -3.57
C GLU A 3 -12.24 14.34 -3.03
N GLU A 4 -12.49 13.65 -1.92
CA GLU A 4 -11.49 12.77 -1.33
C GLU A 4 -12.12 11.42 -1.02
N VAL A 5 -11.32 10.37 -1.06
CA VAL A 5 -11.73 9.06 -0.59
C VAL A 5 -10.65 8.54 0.34
N HIS A 6 -11.07 7.88 1.41
CA HIS A 6 -10.16 7.31 2.40
C HIS A 6 -10.23 5.80 2.28
N LEU A 7 -9.08 5.18 2.07
CA LEU A 7 -9.01 3.73 1.90
C LEU A 7 -7.99 3.14 2.85
N HIS A 8 -8.29 1.95 3.33
CA HIS A 8 -7.41 1.22 4.25
C HIS A 8 -6.37 0.43 3.45
N GLY A 9 -5.12 0.66 3.74
CA GLY A 9 -4.02 -0.01 3.07
C GLY A 9 -2.72 0.74 3.23
N VAL A 10 -1.74 0.40 2.41
CA VAL A 10 -0.40 0.99 2.47
C VAL A 10 -0.04 1.50 1.07
N LEU A 11 0.37 2.76 0.99
CA LEU A 11 0.84 3.34 -0.27
C LEU A 11 2.36 3.45 -0.25
N ILE A 12 3.01 2.78 -1.19
CA ILE A 12 4.47 2.72 -1.32
C ILE A 12 4.85 3.24 -2.71
N LYS A 13 5.90 4.04 -2.76
CA LYS A 13 6.49 4.45 -4.04
C LYS A 13 7.59 3.48 -4.40
N MET A 14 7.45 2.81 -5.54
CA MET A 14 8.41 1.84 -6.06
C MET A 14 8.84 2.28 -7.46
N ASN A 15 10.10 2.67 -7.62
CA ASN A 15 10.63 3.11 -8.92
C ASN A 15 9.74 4.15 -9.58
N ASP A 16 9.39 5.20 -8.84
CA ASP A 16 8.53 6.30 -9.27
C ASP A 16 7.06 5.94 -9.48
N SER A 17 6.66 4.70 -9.21
CA SER A 17 5.26 4.28 -9.30
C SER A 17 4.65 4.19 -7.91
N GLY A 18 3.48 4.78 -7.75
CA GLY A 18 2.71 4.68 -6.50
C GLY A 18 1.90 3.39 -6.50
N VAL A 19 2.20 2.50 -5.56
CA VAL A 19 1.55 1.20 -5.42
C VAL A 19 0.76 1.16 -4.13
N PHE A 20 -0.54 0.99 -4.23
CA PHE A 20 -1.42 0.89 -3.08
C PHE A 20 -1.70 -0.57 -2.77
N ILE A 21 -1.21 -1.02 -1.61
CA ILE A 21 -1.36 -2.41 -1.17
C ILE A 21 -2.55 -2.48 -0.23
N THR A 22 -3.55 -3.26 -0.60
CA THR A 22 -4.77 -3.41 0.19
C THR A 22 -5.07 -4.90 0.41
N GLY A 23 -6.03 -5.19 1.27
CA GLY A 23 -6.39 -6.56 1.61
C GLY A 23 -6.93 -6.63 3.02
N ASP A 24 -7.39 -7.81 3.41
CA ASP A 24 -7.94 -7.99 4.75
C ASP A 24 -6.88 -7.83 5.82
N ALA A 25 -7.33 -7.52 7.04
CA ALA A 25 -6.43 -7.43 8.18
C ALA A 25 -5.74 -8.79 8.39
N GLY A 26 -4.44 -8.74 8.67
CA GLY A 26 -3.69 -9.96 8.92
C GLY A 26 -3.12 -10.65 7.70
N VAL A 27 -3.35 -10.12 6.49
CA VAL A 27 -2.78 -10.75 5.28
C VAL A 27 -1.31 -10.42 5.06
N GLY A 28 -0.73 -9.53 5.90
CA GLY A 28 0.70 -9.23 5.82
C GLY A 28 1.05 -7.95 5.08
N LYS A 29 0.12 -7.01 4.98
CA LYS A 29 0.38 -5.73 4.29
C LYS A 29 1.53 -4.96 4.91
N SER A 30 1.53 -4.83 6.23
CA SER A 30 2.59 -4.09 6.93
C SER A 30 3.93 -4.80 6.87
N SER A 31 3.92 -6.14 6.92
CA SER A 31 5.16 -6.92 6.79
C SER A 31 5.75 -6.76 5.38
N LEU A 32 4.89 -6.75 4.37
CA LEU A 32 5.35 -6.51 3.00
C LEU A 32 5.90 -5.10 2.85
N ALA A 33 5.22 -4.10 3.44
CA ALA A 33 5.70 -2.72 3.39
C ALA A 33 7.08 -2.60 4.05
N LEU A 34 7.27 -3.25 5.21
CA LEU A 34 8.55 -3.24 5.89
C LEU A 34 9.65 -3.83 5.01
N GLU A 35 9.37 -4.95 4.34
CA GLU A 35 10.33 -5.57 3.43
C GLU A 35 10.68 -4.65 2.27
N LEU A 36 9.68 -3.98 1.70
CA LEU A 36 9.92 -3.05 0.59
C LEU A 36 10.75 -1.85 1.03
N LEU A 37 10.53 -1.35 2.24
CA LEU A 37 11.36 -0.27 2.79
C LEU A 37 12.81 -0.73 2.98
N TYR A 38 12.98 -1.95 3.43
CA TYR A 38 14.30 -2.54 3.58
C TYR A 38 15.03 -2.63 2.24
N GLN A 39 14.28 -2.84 1.15
CA GLN A 39 14.84 -2.89 -0.19
C GLN A 39 15.06 -1.51 -0.81
N GLY A 40 14.74 -0.43 -0.10
CA GLY A 40 15.02 0.92 -0.56
C GLY A 40 13.85 1.67 -1.16
N HIS A 41 12.64 1.13 -1.05
CA HIS A 41 11.44 1.85 -1.53
C HIS A 41 10.97 2.88 -0.51
N THR A 42 9.99 3.68 -0.87
CA THR A 42 9.59 4.86 -0.09
C THR A 42 8.14 4.73 0.38
N LEU A 43 7.92 4.95 1.68
CA LEU A 43 6.57 4.95 2.26
C LEU A 43 5.89 6.29 2.01
N ILE A 44 4.65 6.24 1.53
CA ILE A 44 3.81 7.43 1.41
C ILE A 44 2.82 7.49 2.57
N ALA A 45 2.10 6.40 2.82
CA ALA A 45 1.08 6.37 3.87
C ALA A 45 0.80 4.94 4.31
N ASP A 46 0.54 4.76 5.60
CA ASP A 46 0.17 3.47 6.19
C ASP A 46 -1.20 3.57 6.83
N ASP A 47 -1.95 2.48 6.72
CA ASP A 47 -3.21 2.23 7.39
C ASP A 47 -4.38 3.04 6.83
N ASN A 48 -4.27 4.35 6.78
CA ASN A 48 -5.34 5.20 6.27
C ASN A 48 -4.76 6.14 5.21
N VAL A 49 -5.11 5.87 3.96
CA VAL A 49 -4.60 6.64 2.83
C VAL A 49 -5.73 7.48 2.25
N THR A 50 -5.49 8.77 2.12
CA THR A 50 -6.44 9.69 1.54
C THR A 50 -6.05 9.94 0.08
N PHE A 51 -7.00 9.73 -0.82
CA PHE A 51 -6.79 9.98 -2.24
C PHE A 51 -7.65 11.14 -2.71
N TYR A 52 -7.08 11.99 -3.56
CA TYR A 52 -7.81 13.07 -4.22
C TYR A 52 -7.37 13.17 -5.66
N LYS A 53 -8.18 13.83 -6.48
CA LYS A 53 -7.90 13.97 -7.90
C LYS A 53 -7.22 15.31 -8.15
N GLN A 54 -6.10 15.29 -8.83
CA GLN A 54 -5.38 16.48 -9.25
C GLN A 54 -5.08 16.38 -10.74
N LYS A 55 -5.74 17.21 -11.54
CA LYS A 55 -5.67 17.13 -13.00
C LYS A 55 -6.13 15.72 -13.42
N ASN A 56 -5.26 14.97 -14.10
CA ASN A 56 -5.61 13.64 -14.57
C ASN A 56 -5.04 12.52 -13.68
N LYS A 57 -4.58 12.88 -12.48
CA LYS A 57 -3.93 11.92 -11.59
C LYS A 57 -4.69 11.80 -10.29
N ILE A 58 -4.58 10.62 -9.68
CA ILE A 58 -5.04 10.37 -8.32
C ILE A 58 -3.83 10.45 -7.42
N ILE A 59 -3.89 11.31 -6.41
CA ILE A 59 -2.78 11.54 -5.50
C ILE A 59 -3.13 10.96 -4.13
N GLY A 60 -2.24 10.18 -3.56
CA GLY A 60 -2.42 9.62 -2.24
C GLY A 60 -1.49 10.25 -1.22
N HIS A 61 -1.97 10.42 0.00
CA HIS A 61 -1.19 10.93 1.11
C HIS A 61 -1.79 10.44 2.42
N CYS A 62 -1.06 10.65 3.52
CA CYS A 62 -1.62 10.31 4.83
C CYS A 62 -1.94 11.59 5.62
N PRO A 63 -2.80 11.47 6.63
CA PRO A 63 -3.00 12.58 7.58
C PRO A 63 -1.67 12.96 8.22
N SER A 64 -1.45 14.26 8.41
CA SER A 64 -0.14 14.76 8.88
C SER A 64 0.30 14.15 10.20
N VAL A 65 -0.63 13.77 11.06
CA VAL A 65 -0.29 13.18 12.37
C VAL A 65 0.26 11.77 12.24
N LEU A 66 0.11 11.12 11.07
CA LEU A 66 0.57 9.75 10.84
C LEU A 66 1.73 9.67 9.85
N GLU A 67 2.24 10.83 9.40
CA GLU A 67 3.34 10.85 8.45
C GLU A 67 4.56 10.12 9.00
N GLU A 68 5.25 9.40 8.12
CA GLU A 68 6.45 8.61 8.38
C GLU A 68 6.30 7.47 9.38
N LEU A 69 5.08 7.20 9.86
CA LEU A 69 4.85 6.11 10.80
C LEU A 69 4.34 4.87 10.08
N LEU A 70 4.86 3.72 10.46
CA LEU A 70 4.42 2.42 9.95
C LEU A 70 4.16 1.52 11.15
N HIS A 71 2.97 0.94 11.19
CA HIS A 71 2.61 0.01 12.25
C HIS A 71 2.91 -1.41 11.80
N THR A 72 3.88 -2.04 12.44
CA THR A 72 4.30 -3.39 12.08
C THR A 72 3.93 -4.38 13.17
N ARG A 73 3.66 -5.62 12.76
CA ARG A 73 3.43 -6.71 13.70
C ARG A 73 4.73 -7.08 14.40
N GLU A 74 5.84 -7.04 13.66
CA GLU A 74 7.13 -7.50 14.15
C GLU A 74 7.77 -6.51 15.14
N LEU A 75 7.66 -5.21 14.85
CA LEU A 75 8.38 -4.17 15.58
C LEU A 75 7.45 -3.16 16.27
N GLY A 76 6.13 -3.29 16.11
CA GLY A 76 5.19 -2.30 16.59
C GLY A 76 5.19 -1.06 15.72
N LEU A 77 4.93 0.09 16.33
CA LEU A 77 4.92 1.36 15.61
C LEU A 77 6.33 1.87 15.44
N ILE A 78 6.75 2.08 14.20
CA ILE A 78 8.11 2.53 13.91
C ILE A 78 8.10 3.86 13.16
N SER A 79 9.17 4.62 13.33
CA SER A 79 9.43 5.81 12.53
C SER A 79 10.29 5.40 11.33
N VAL A 80 9.74 5.55 10.14
CA VAL A 80 10.41 5.12 8.91
C VAL A 80 11.67 5.94 8.67
N SER A 81 11.61 7.25 8.92
CA SER A 81 12.79 8.10 8.73
C SER A 81 13.92 7.75 9.68
N THR A 82 13.59 7.35 10.91
CA THR A 82 14.60 6.98 11.90
C THR A 82 15.30 5.67 11.52
N LEU A 83 14.54 4.68 11.03
CA LEU A 83 15.11 3.37 10.73
C LEU A 83 15.73 3.27 9.34
N PHE A 84 15.16 3.95 8.35
CA PHE A 84 15.58 3.79 6.95
C PHE A 84 16.11 5.08 6.32
N GLY A 85 16.06 6.20 7.03
CA GLY A 85 16.50 7.49 6.50
C GLY A 85 15.35 8.34 6.00
N GLU A 86 15.60 9.63 5.86
CA GLU A 86 14.54 10.57 5.47
C GLU A 86 14.02 10.34 4.06
N GLN A 87 14.85 9.78 3.18
CA GLN A 87 14.43 9.48 1.81
C GLN A 87 13.47 8.29 1.74
N ALA A 88 13.31 7.54 2.82
CA ALA A 88 12.40 6.40 2.85
C ALA A 88 10.94 6.80 3.09
N TRP A 89 10.68 8.09 3.25
CA TRP A 89 9.35 8.62 3.47
C TRP A 89 9.10 9.83 2.57
N GLN A 90 7.88 9.93 2.04
CA GLN A 90 7.47 11.03 1.19
C GLN A 90 6.02 11.35 1.48
N GLN A 91 5.67 12.64 1.46
CA GLN A 91 4.36 13.10 1.93
C GLN A 91 3.20 12.64 1.03
N LYS A 92 3.40 12.64 -0.28
CA LYS A 92 2.36 12.27 -1.21
C LYS A 92 2.95 11.76 -2.52
N HIS A 93 2.16 11.02 -3.27
CA HIS A 93 2.57 10.52 -4.59
C HIS A 93 1.35 10.10 -5.39
N ALA A 94 1.49 10.12 -6.71
CA ALA A 94 0.43 9.64 -7.59
C ALA A 94 0.23 8.14 -7.43
N LEU A 95 -1.03 7.72 -7.56
CA LEU A 95 -1.40 6.32 -7.53
C LEU A 95 -1.34 5.75 -8.94
N ASP A 96 -0.56 4.69 -9.13
CA ASP A 96 -0.38 4.06 -10.44
C ASP A 96 -0.89 2.63 -10.50
N LEU A 97 -0.92 1.94 -9.37
CA LEU A 97 -1.27 0.52 -9.31
C LEU A 97 -1.85 0.18 -7.96
N ILE A 98 -2.89 -0.66 -7.95
CA ILE A 98 -3.44 -1.22 -6.72
C ILE A 98 -3.09 -2.70 -6.71
N VAL A 99 -2.56 -3.16 -5.57
CA VAL A 99 -2.29 -4.58 -5.34
C VAL A 99 -3.17 -5.04 -4.20
N GLU A 100 -4.09 -5.94 -4.48
CA GLU A 100 -4.98 -6.50 -3.48
C GLU A 100 -4.48 -7.88 -3.09
N ILE A 101 -4.20 -8.08 -1.82
CA ILE A 101 -3.70 -9.36 -1.30
C ILE A 101 -4.85 -10.10 -0.63
N THR A 102 -5.08 -11.33 -1.08
CA THR A 102 -6.05 -12.22 -0.45
C THR A 102 -5.31 -13.47 0.00
N GLU A 103 -5.75 -14.04 1.11
CA GLU A 103 -5.18 -15.26 1.65
C GLU A 103 -6.24 -16.34 1.66
N LYS A 104 -5.89 -17.51 1.11
CA LYS A 104 -6.79 -18.65 1.05
C LYS A 104 -6.06 -19.89 1.56
N SER A 105 -6.77 -20.72 2.31
CA SER A 105 -6.24 -22.00 2.74
C SER A 105 -6.26 -22.99 1.59
N SER A 106 -5.18 -23.73 1.42
CA SER A 106 -5.06 -24.73 0.38
C SER A 106 -4.00 -25.76 0.78
N ASP A 107 -4.03 -26.92 0.12
CA ASP A 107 -3.03 -27.96 0.33
C ASP A 107 -1.69 -27.64 -0.33
N ALA A 108 -1.63 -26.60 -1.12
CA ALA A 108 -0.41 -26.19 -1.81
C ALA A 108 -0.20 -24.69 -1.70
N ILE A 109 1.05 -24.27 -1.61
CA ILE A 109 1.40 -22.85 -1.68
C ILE A 109 1.28 -22.44 -3.14
N GLN A 110 0.45 -21.45 -3.41
CA GLN A 110 0.18 -21.02 -4.76
C GLN A 110 -0.02 -19.52 -4.81
N LEU A 111 0.56 -18.87 -5.83
CA LEU A 111 0.38 -17.45 -6.09
C LEU A 111 -0.38 -17.31 -7.39
N ILE A 112 -1.54 -16.67 -7.34
CA ILE A 112 -2.35 -16.42 -8.51
C ILE A 112 -2.46 -14.91 -8.72
N LEU A 113 -2.15 -14.46 -9.93
CA LEU A 113 -2.27 -13.06 -10.34
C LEU A 113 -3.47 -12.90 -11.25
N ASP A 114 -4.31 -11.94 -10.92
CA ASP A 114 -5.47 -11.60 -11.75
C ASP A 114 -5.46 -10.10 -12.00
N LYS A 115 -5.58 -9.70 -13.26
CA LYS A 115 -5.52 -8.30 -13.68
C LYS A 115 -6.92 -7.74 -13.86
N LYS A 116 -7.16 -6.61 -13.22
CA LYS A 116 -8.44 -5.90 -13.28
C LYS A 116 -8.18 -4.40 -13.27
N THR A 117 -9.24 -3.63 -13.20
CA THR A 117 -9.17 -2.19 -12.91
C THR A 117 -10.14 -1.88 -11.79
N ARG A 118 -9.80 -0.85 -11.03
CA ARG A 118 -10.67 -0.31 -10.00
C ARG A 118 -10.77 1.19 -10.21
N SER A 119 -11.99 1.72 -10.19
CA SER A 119 -12.20 3.16 -10.33
C SER A 119 -11.99 3.86 -9.00
N ILE A 120 -11.11 4.85 -8.98
CA ILE A 120 -10.91 5.73 -7.84
C ILE A 120 -11.26 7.13 -8.30
N LEU A 121 -12.30 7.72 -7.72
CA LEU A 121 -12.74 9.07 -8.06
C LEU A 121 -12.95 9.23 -9.57
N GLY A 122 -13.48 8.20 -10.21
CA GLY A 122 -13.79 8.22 -11.64
C GLY A 122 -12.63 7.88 -12.56
N ARG A 123 -11.45 7.60 -12.02
CA ARG A 123 -10.27 7.21 -12.80
C ARG A 123 -10.03 5.72 -12.69
N PRO A 124 -9.88 5.00 -13.80
CA PRO A 124 -9.55 3.58 -13.74
C PRO A 124 -8.08 3.39 -13.35
N ILE A 125 -7.85 2.63 -12.29
CA ILE A 125 -6.50 2.32 -11.82
C ILE A 125 -6.29 0.82 -12.01
N PRO A 126 -5.16 0.39 -12.61
CA PRO A 126 -4.87 -1.03 -12.71
C PRO A 126 -4.87 -1.70 -11.33
N LEU A 127 -5.47 -2.87 -11.26
CA LEU A 127 -5.58 -3.64 -10.04
C LEU A 127 -5.06 -5.04 -10.29
N LEU A 128 -4.06 -5.46 -9.50
CA LEU A 128 -3.59 -6.83 -9.47
C LEU A 128 -4.07 -7.48 -8.19
N THR A 129 -4.68 -8.64 -8.29
CA THR A 129 -5.05 -9.42 -7.13
C THR A 129 -4.05 -10.55 -6.95
N LEU A 130 -3.40 -10.58 -5.80
CA LEU A 130 -2.48 -11.65 -5.41
C LEU A 130 -3.22 -12.55 -4.45
N SER A 131 -3.47 -13.80 -4.87
CA SER A 131 -4.08 -14.79 -3.99
C SER A 131 -2.98 -15.69 -3.46
N LEU A 132 -2.78 -15.66 -2.14
CA LEU A 132 -1.78 -16.47 -1.48
C LEU A 132 -2.48 -17.68 -0.85
N TYR A 133 -2.10 -18.88 -1.26
CA TYR A 133 -2.61 -20.12 -0.69
C TYR A 133 -1.62 -20.63 0.33
N ASN A 134 -2.08 -20.77 1.57
CA ASN A 134 -1.23 -21.19 2.67
C ASN A 134 -1.67 -22.54 3.20
N PRO A 135 -0.83 -23.59 3.10
CA PRO A 135 -1.21 -24.91 3.57
C PRO A 135 -1.15 -25.05 5.08
N ALA A 136 -0.53 -24.11 5.77
CA ALA A 136 -0.26 -24.23 7.20
C ALA A 136 -1.37 -23.74 8.10
N SER A 137 -2.52 -23.41 7.58
CA SER A 137 -3.62 -22.86 8.36
C SER A 137 -4.13 -23.80 9.45
#